data_b11aa57adb01da8dc2643fda5bcf803e
#
_entry.id   b11aa57adb01da8dc2643fda5bcf803e
#
_cell.length_a   1.000
_cell.length_b   1.000
_cell.length_c   1.000
_cell.angle_alpha   90.00
_cell.angle_beta   90.00
_cell.angle_gamma   90.00
#
_symmetry.space_group_name_H-M   'P 1'
#
loop_
_entity.id
_entity.type
_entity.pdbx_description
1 polymer ?
#
loop_
_entity_poly.entity_id
_entity_poly.type
_entity_poly.pdbx_seq_one_letter_code
_entity_poly.pdbx_strand_id
1 'polypeptide(L)'
;KSSVINPDGDGTIYGDGLLDGIGMQGHLDDTQNIEQYMIALEKYNAAVPELHITELDIGRTGTDANANYYQAKFYYEFFSRLIEEVKKGVNLTSVTLWGLTDDASWRRDSNPLLFNADLSKKPAFEAMVMAAKGEEFSMTPEKIAVEAKDMLVTFEPFKEDGKTKTVTPQDIGAVSRGSGHQSVITVVNEENHTEDAAIGFSLRVRRNENDASMKMDVSSYIGKTIKITAFVKTQDKKIRMGLDGAESKLLVEEKSLGDWTELSTVCEISEELNSA
;
A
#
# COMPACT_ATOMS: atom_id res chain seq x y z
N LYS A 1 -4.04 -31.42 -15.37
CA LYS A 1 -5.05 -32.23 -16.02
C LYS A 1 -6.39 -31.70 -15.60
N SER A 2 -7.08 -30.98 -16.49
CA SER A 2 -8.43 -30.50 -16.24
C SER A 2 -9.41 -31.65 -16.42
N SER A 3 -10.13 -32.00 -15.37
CA SER A 3 -11.27 -32.90 -15.45
C SER A 3 -12.54 -32.14 -15.07
N VAL A 4 -13.57 -32.23 -15.86
CA VAL A 4 -14.89 -31.63 -15.58
C VAL A 4 -15.85 -32.73 -15.20
N ILE A 5 -16.47 -32.59 -14.04
CA ILE A 5 -17.56 -33.50 -13.61
C ILE A 5 -18.79 -33.18 -14.46
N ASN A 6 -19.40 -34.22 -15.04
CA ASN A 6 -20.65 -34.08 -15.81
C ASN A 6 -21.72 -33.35 -14.99
N PRO A 7 -22.25 -32.19 -15.46
CA PRO A 7 -23.28 -31.45 -14.75
C PRO A 7 -24.58 -32.22 -14.56
N ASP A 8 -24.80 -33.29 -15.33
CA ASP A 8 -26.00 -34.15 -15.22
C ASP A 8 -25.95 -35.13 -14.02
N GLY A 9 -24.87 -35.10 -13.24
CA GLY A 9 -24.79 -35.78 -11.94
C GLY A 9 -24.62 -37.27 -11.97
N ASP A 10 -24.29 -37.89 -13.12
CA ASP A 10 -24.06 -39.31 -13.25
C ASP A 10 -22.68 -39.77 -12.78
N GLY A 11 -21.85 -38.82 -12.29
CA GLY A 11 -20.49 -39.09 -11.83
C GLY A 11 -19.47 -39.30 -12.94
N THR A 12 -19.82 -39.14 -14.20
CA THR A 12 -18.89 -39.26 -15.32
C THR A 12 -17.89 -38.09 -15.29
N ILE A 13 -16.59 -38.41 -15.24
CA ILE A 13 -15.53 -37.45 -15.39
C ILE A 13 -15.18 -37.39 -16.87
N TYR A 14 -15.43 -36.26 -17.50
CA TYR A 14 -14.90 -36.03 -18.85
C TYR A 14 -13.38 -35.86 -18.75
N GLY A 15 -12.68 -36.65 -19.54
CA GLY A 15 -11.24 -36.80 -19.46
C GLY A 15 -10.46 -35.54 -19.78
N ASP A 16 -9.13 -35.68 -19.65
CA ASP A 16 -8.13 -34.67 -19.93
C ASP A 16 -8.37 -34.00 -21.30
N GLY A 17 -8.43 -32.66 -21.33
CA GLY A 17 -8.47 -31.93 -22.60
C GLY A 17 -9.79 -31.26 -22.95
N LEU A 18 -10.75 -31.15 -22.01
CA LEU A 18 -12.00 -30.40 -22.24
C LEU A 18 -11.78 -28.86 -22.20
N LEU A 19 -10.73 -28.40 -21.55
CA LEU A 19 -10.35 -26.98 -21.51
C LEU A 19 -8.97 -26.83 -22.09
N ASP A 20 -8.86 -26.08 -23.18
CA ASP A 20 -7.60 -25.76 -23.82
C ASP A 20 -6.89 -24.59 -23.15
N GLY A 21 -7.62 -23.74 -22.43
CA GLY A 21 -7.04 -22.60 -21.72
C GLY A 21 -7.99 -21.91 -20.74
N ILE A 22 -7.45 -20.97 -20.01
CA ILE A 22 -8.18 -20.06 -19.13
C ILE A 22 -7.90 -18.61 -19.51
N GLY A 23 -8.96 -17.81 -19.67
CA GLY A 23 -8.89 -16.36 -19.75
C GLY A 23 -9.12 -15.75 -18.36
N MET A 24 -8.13 -15.04 -17.87
CA MET A 24 -8.21 -14.25 -16.64
C MET A 24 -8.57 -12.82 -17.01
N GLN A 25 -9.59 -12.22 -16.43
CA GLN A 25 -9.97 -10.84 -16.78
C GLN A 25 -8.85 -9.85 -16.49
N GLY A 26 -8.45 -9.69 -15.24
CA GLY A 26 -7.33 -8.81 -14.87
C GLY A 26 -7.73 -7.37 -14.57
N HIS A 27 -8.90 -7.16 -13.95
CA HIS A 27 -9.32 -5.84 -13.46
C HIS A 27 -8.64 -5.58 -12.09
N LEU A 28 -7.59 -4.79 -12.11
CA LEU A 28 -6.73 -4.55 -10.96
C LEU A 28 -6.78 -3.09 -10.52
N ASP A 29 -6.25 -2.84 -9.32
CA ASP A 29 -5.93 -1.51 -8.82
C ASP A 29 -4.45 -1.44 -8.43
N ASP A 30 -3.85 -0.27 -8.50
CA ASP A 30 -2.42 -0.02 -8.28
C ASP A 30 -1.93 -0.25 -6.82
N THR A 31 -2.81 -0.72 -5.96
CA THR A 31 -2.52 -1.12 -4.57
C THR A 31 -2.67 -2.63 -4.32
N GLN A 32 -3.05 -3.41 -5.32
CA GLN A 32 -3.24 -4.84 -5.15
C GLN A 32 -1.91 -5.59 -5.02
N ASN A 33 -2.00 -6.78 -4.43
CA ASN A 33 -0.81 -7.61 -4.23
C ASN A 33 -0.51 -8.42 -5.50
N ILE A 34 0.55 -8.06 -6.22
CA ILE A 34 1.02 -8.71 -7.45
C ILE A 34 1.34 -10.19 -7.21
N GLU A 35 1.97 -10.54 -6.08
CA GLU A 35 2.35 -11.93 -5.78
C GLU A 35 1.13 -12.86 -5.67
N GLN A 36 0.02 -12.38 -5.14
CA GLN A 36 -1.21 -13.17 -5.11
C GLN A 36 -1.74 -13.47 -6.51
N TYR A 37 -1.61 -12.51 -7.43
CA TYR A 37 -1.97 -12.72 -8.83
C TYR A 37 -1.04 -13.75 -9.50
N MET A 38 0.26 -13.69 -9.24
CA MET A 38 1.23 -14.64 -9.79
C MET A 38 0.99 -16.06 -9.25
N ILE A 39 0.69 -16.22 -7.97
CA ILE A 39 0.30 -17.51 -7.39
C ILE A 39 -0.96 -18.09 -8.07
N ALA A 40 -1.94 -17.25 -8.40
CA ALA A 40 -3.14 -17.69 -9.12
C ALA A 40 -2.78 -18.12 -10.55
N LEU A 41 -1.94 -17.35 -11.23
CA LEU A 41 -1.44 -17.64 -12.58
C LEU A 41 -0.72 -19.00 -12.63
N GLU A 42 0.18 -19.27 -11.70
CA GLU A 42 0.88 -20.55 -11.59
C GLU A 42 -0.09 -21.73 -11.37
N LYS A 43 -1.07 -21.55 -10.48
CA LYS A 43 -2.09 -22.58 -10.21
C LYS A 43 -2.92 -22.89 -11.46
N TYR A 44 -3.31 -21.87 -12.21
CA TYR A 44 -4.06 -22.08 -13.44
C TYR A 44 -3.19 -22.72 -14.53
N ASN A 45 -1.91 -22.33 -14.64
CA ASN A 45 -0.96 -22.96 -15.56
C ASN A 45 -0.75 -24.45 -15.27
N ALA A 46 -0.84 -24.85 -14.00
CA ALA A 46 -0.80 -26.28 -13.65
C ALA A 46 -2.08 -27.05 -14.02
N ALA A 47 -3.20 -26.36 -14.25
CA ALA A 47 -4.49 -26.96 -14.52
C ALA A 47 -4.85 -27.02 -16.01
N VAL A 48 -4.39 -26.08 -16.83
CA VAL A 48 -4.71 -25.98 -18.26
C VAL A 48 -3.46 -25.72 -19.10
N PRO A 49 -3.47 -26.08 -20.40
CA PRO A 49 -2.32 -25.92 -21.29
C PRO A 49 -1.97 -24.46 -21.58
N GLU A 50 -2.93 -23.53 -21.57
CA GLU A 50 -2.73 -22.16 -22.05
C GLU A 50 -3.47 -21.14 -21.17
N LEU A 51 -2.84 -19.99 -20.98
CA LEU A 51 -3.41 -18.86 -20.22
C LEU A 51 -3.43 -17.57 -21.06
N HIS A 52 -4.47 -16.79 -20.84
CA HIS A 52 -4.63 -15.45 -21.39
C HIS A 52 -5.02 -14.47 -20.26
N ILE A 53 -4.51 -13.25 -20.30
CA ILE A 53 -5.12 -12.13 -19.60
C ILE A 53 -5.98 -11.40 -20.63
N THR A 54 -7.29 -11.40 -20.43
CA THR A 54 -8.26 -11.02 -21.47
C THR A 54 -8.74 -9.59 -21.38
N GLU A 55 -8.69 -8.98 -20.20
CA GLU A 55 -9.35 -7.70 -19.92
C GLU A 55 -8.55 -6.84 -18.96
N LEU A 56 -7.23 -6.78 -19.15
CA LEU A 56 -6.37 -6.08 -18.21
C LEU A 56 -6.68 -4.57 -18.20
N ASP A 57 -6.99 -4.08 -17.04
CA ASP A 57 -7.00 -2.67 -16.70
C ASP A 57 -6.53 -2.48 -15.25
N ILE A 58 -5.75 -1.43 -14.97
CA ILE A 58 -5.18 -1.18 -13.65
C ILE A 58 -5.61 0.21 -13.18
N GLY A 59 -6.64 0.24 -12.34
CA GLY A 59 -7.18 1.48 -11.78
C GLY A 59 -6.18 2.20 -10.90
N ARG A 60 -6.21 3.52 -10.98
CA ARG A 60 -5.46 4.42 -10.12
C ARG A 60 -6.27 4.68 -8.85
N THR A 61 -5.70 4.40 -7.68
CA THR A 61 -6.38 4.60 -6.38
C THR A 61 -6.10 5.99 -5.79
N GLY A 62 -4.96 6.59 -6.12
CA GLY A 62 -4.61 7.95 -5.68
C GLY A 62 -5.15 9.02 -6.60
N THR A 63 -5.33 10.23 -6.06
CA THR A 63 -5.75 11.44 -6.78
C THR A 63 -4.69 12.54 -6.75
N ASP A 64 -3.61 12.35 -6.00
CA ASP A 64 -2.51 13.30 -5.86
C ASP A 64 -1.65 13.41 -7.13
N ALA A 65 -0.71 14.35 -7.14
CA ALA A 65 0.19 14.60 -8.27
C ALA A 65 1.02 13.37 -8.66
N ASN A 66 1.26 12.44 -7.74
CA ASN A 66 2.02 11.22 -7.98
C ASN A 66 1.17 10.00 -8.34
N ALA A 67 -0.15 10.13 -8.41
CA ALA A 67 -1.02 8.99 -8.70
C ALA A 67 -0.68 8.30 -10.03
N ASN A 68 -0.31 9.06 -11.08
CA ASN A 68 0.17 8.49 -12.34
C ASN A 68 1.51 7.77 -12.21
N TYR A 69 2.39 8.23 -11.32
CA TYR A 69 3.66 7.56 -11.02
C TYR A 69 3.43 6.20 -10.34
N TYR A 70 2.55 6.12 -9.34
CA TYR A 70 2.25 4.87 -8.65
C TYR A 70 1.57 3.85 -9.58
N GLN A 71 0.63 4.30 -10.41
CA GLN A 71 0.03 3.46 -11.43
C GLN A 71 1.09 2.94 -12.42
N ALA A 72 1.98 3.82 -12.89
CA ALA A 72 3.08 3.44 -13.80
C ALA A 72 4.02 2.42 -13.15
N LYS A 73 4.38 2.63 -11.89
CA LYS A 73 5.21 1.70 -11.14
C LYS A 73 4.54 0.33 -11.01
N PHE A 74 3.24 0.29 -10.72
CA PHE A 74 2.50 -0.97 -10.66
C PHE A 74 2.45 -1.68 -12.03
N TYR A 75 2.21 -0.96 -13.13
CA TYR A 75 2.27 -1.53 -14.49
C TYR A 75 3.65 -2.13 -14.76
N TYR A 76 4.72 -1.43 -14.42
CA TYR A 76 6.09 -1.92 -14.57
C TYR A 76 6.33 -3.22 -13.79
N GLU A 77 6.01 -3.23 -12.50
CA GLU A 77 6.21 -4.37 -11.62
C GLU A 77 5.37 -5.56 -12.07
N PHE A 78 4.11 -5.34 -12.41
CA PHE A 78 3.20 -6.39 -12.88
C PHE A 78 3.70 -7.05 -14.17
N PHE A 79 4.06 -6.26 -15.18
CA PHE A 79 4.58 -6.80 -16.44
C PHE A 79 5.95 -7.47 -16.27
N SER A 80 6.83 -6.91 -15.44
CA SER A 80 8.11 -7.54 -15.13
C SER A 80 7.91 -8.93 -14.50
N ARG A 81 6.98 -9.04 -13.56
CA ARG A 81 6.64 -10.33 -12.93
C ARG A 81 5.99 -11.31 -13.91
N LEU A 82 5.09 -10.87 -14.78
CA LEU A 82 4.53 -11.72 -15.82
C LEU A 82 5.61 -12.29 -16.75
N ILE A 83 6.56 -11.45 -17.16
CA ILE A 83 7.68 -11.87 -18.01
C ILE A 83 8.56 -12.90 -17.29
N GLU A 84 8.80 -12.72 -15.99
CA GLU A 84 9.54 -13.69 -15.18
C GLU A 84 8.79 -15.04 -15.10
N GLU A 85 7.49 -15.03 -14.89
CA GLU A 85 6.68 -16.27 -14.84
C GLU A 85 6.69 -17.00 -16.21
N VAL A 86 6.60 -16.27 -17.32
CA VAL A 86 6.73 -16.86 -18.65
C VAL A 86 8.13 -17.48 -18.85
N LYS A 87 9.20 -16.82 -18.38
CA LYS A 87 10.55 -17.38 -18.42
C LYS A 87 10.71 -18.65 -17.55
N LYS A 88 9.93 -18.79 -16.49
CA LYS A 88 9.87 -20.00 -15.65
C LYS A 88 9.03 -21.13 -16.25
N GLY A 89 8.32 -20.88 -17.35
CA GLY A 89 7.55 -21.89 -18.08
C GLY A 89 6.04 -21.76 -17.95
N VAL A 90 5.52 -20.66 -17.42
CA VAL A 90 4.09 -20.36 -17.48
C VAL A 90 3.72 -20.07 -18.94
N ASN A 91 2.74 -20.80 -19.47
CA ASN A 91 2.27 -20.63 -20.85
C ASN A 91 1.21 -19.52 -20.94
N LEU A 92 1.59 -18.30 -20.64
CA LEU A 92 0.79 -17.09 -20.85
C LEU A 92 1.06 -16.58 -22.28
N THR A 93 0.09 -16.69 -23.17
CA THR A 93 0.26 -16.42 -24.61
C THR A 93 -0.24 -15.05 -25.03
N SER A 94 -1.11 -14.41 -24.24
CA SER A 94 -1.56 -13.05 -24.53
C SER A 94 -1.94 -12.26 -23.28
N VAL A 95 -1.78 -10.94 -23.42
CA VAL A 95 -2.31 -9.95 -22.49
C VAL A 95 -3.06 -8.91 -23.32
N THR A 96 -4.37 -8.82 -23.12
CA THR A 96 -5.25 -7.87 -23.78
C THR A 96 -5.65 -6.78 -22.81
N LEU A 97 -5.38 -5.51 -23.16
CA LEU A 97 -5.87 -4.36 -22.39
C LEU A 97 -7.36 -4.14 -22.68
N TRP A 98 -8.14 -3.87 -21.61
CA TRP A 98 -9.58 -3.72 -21.72
C TRP A 98 -10.00 -2.29 -22.08
N GLY A 99 -9.44 -1.79 -23.16
CA GLY A 99 -9.71 -0.49 -23.72
C GLY A 99 -8.45 0.25 -24.17
N LEU A 100 -8.63 1.40 -24.79
CA LEU A 100 -7.55 2.23 -25.30
C LEU A 100 -7.31 3.45 -24.41
N THR A 101 -8.38 4.24 -24.17
CA THR A 101 -8.33 5.52 -23.45
C THR A 101 -9.17 5.50 -22.18
N ASP A 102 -8.74 6.27 -21.19
CA ASP A 102 -9.38 6.31 -19.87
C ASP A 102 -10.85 6.70 -19.93
N ASP A 103 -11.21 7.68 -20.74
CA ASP A 103 -12.59 8.20 -20.88
C ASP A 103 -13.55 7.18 -21.51
N ALA A 104 -13.03 6.27 -22.34
CA ALA A 104 -13.81 5.20 -22.95
C ALA A 104 -13.87 3.93 -22.09
N SER A 105 -13.13 3.88 -20.97
CA SER A 105 -13.15 2.73 -20.07
C SER A 105 -14.46 2.65 -19.27
N TRP A 106 -14.91 1.42 -19.01
CA TRP A 106 -16.00 1.18 -18.08
C TRP A 106 -15.65 1.54 -16.63
N ARG A 107 -14.32 1.61 -16.31
CA ARG A 107 -13.74 2.06 -15.03
C ARG A 107 -13.13 3.46 -15.13
N ARG A 108 -13.64 4.32 -16.01
CA ARG A 108 -13.07 5.65 -16.29
C ARG A 108 -12.75 6.51 -15.07
N ASP A 109 -13.52 6.36 -13.99
CA ASP A 109 -13.33 7.12 -12.75
C ASP A 109 -11.99 6.80 -12.05
N SER A 110 -11.41 5.63 -12.33
CA SER A 110 -10.09 5.22 -11.84
C SER A 110 -8.96 5.38 -12.86
N ASN A 111 -9.23 5.95 -14.03
CA ASN A 111 -8.24 6.17 -15.10
C ASN A 111 -7.33 4.95 -15.36
N PRO A 112 -7.88 3.76 -15.74
CA PRO A 112 -7.17 2.49 -15.62
C PRO A 112 -6.28 2.13 -16.81
N LEU A 113 -6.31 2.90 -17.90
CA LEU A 113 -5.70 2.53 -19.18
C LEU A 113 -4.39 3.29 -19.45
N LEU A 114 -3.81 3.07 -20.63
CA LEU A 114 -2.48 3.55 -20.98
C LEU A 114 -2.46 4.90 -21.69
N PHE A 115 -3.63 5.36 -22.16
CA PHE A 115 -3.76 6.62 -22.90
C PHE A 115 -4.82 7.51 -22.26
N ASN A 116 -4.58 8.81 -22.32
CA ASN A 116 -5.56 9.83 -22.01
C ASN A 116 -6.61 9.93 -23.12
N ALA A 117 -7.69 10.70 -22.89
CA ALA A 117 -8.76 10.92 -23.85
C ALA A 117 -8.29 11.52 -25.20
N ASP A 118 -7.22 12.30 -25.18
CA ASP A 118 -6.60 12.90 -26.36
C ASP A 118 -5.60 11.97 -27.07
N LEU A 119 -5.54 10.70 -26.69
CA LEU A 119 -4.60 9.69 -27.17
C LEU A 119 -3.13 9.95 -26.78
N SER A 120 -2.86 10.93 -25.92
CA SER A 120 -1.52 11.06 -25.35
C SER A 120 -1.20 9.91 -24.42
N LYS A 121 0.07 9.49 -24.44
CA LYS A 121 0.55 8.39 -23.61
C LYS A 121 0.60 8.80 -22.14
N LYS A 122 0.17 7.91 -21.27
CA LYS A 122 0.36 8.06 -19.82
C LYS A 122 1.73 7.49 -19.39
N PRO A 123 2.25 7.87 -18.22
CA PRO A 123 3.45 7.25 -17.64
C PRO A 123 3.35 5.71 -17.57
N ALA A 124 2.16 5.17 -17.36
CA ALA A 124 1.89 3.73 -17.35
C ALA A 124 2.26 3.03 -18.69
N PHE A 125 2.07 3.70 -19.83
CA PHE A 125 2.49 3.17 -21.13
C PHE A 125 4.02 3.02 -21.21
N GLU A 126 4.75 4.06 -20.84
CA GLU A 126 6.21 4.03 -20.88
C GLU A 126 6.78 3.00 -19.89
N ALA A 127 6.16 2.89 -18.70
CA ALA A 127 6.53 1.91 -17.69
C ALA A 127 6.35 0.46 -18.17
N MET A 128 5.23 0.16 -18.83
CA MET A 128 5.00 -1.14 -19.46
C MET A 128 6.05 -1.45 -20.55
N VAL A 129 6.40 -0.44 -21.35
CA VAL A 129 7.45 -0.59 -22.38
C VAL A 129 8.83 -0.84 -21.77
N MET A 130 9.19 -0.17 -20.66
CA MET A 130 10.41 -0.44 -19.91
C MET A 130 10.47 -1.90 -19.45
N ALA A 131 9.39 -2.39 -18.83
CA ALA A 131 9.29 -3.78 -18.39
C ALA A 131 9.48 -4.76 -19.57
N ALA A 132 8.81 -4.51 -20.71
CA ALA A 132 8.88 -5.35 -21.89
C ALA A 132 10.30 -5.42 -22.51
N LYS A 133 11.07 -4.34 -22.39
CA LYS A 133 12.46 -4.26 -22.84
C LYS A 133 13.48 -4.80 -21.81
N GLY A 134 13.04 -5.05 -20.56
CA GLY A 134 13.95 -5.40 -19.46
C GLY A 134 14.80 -4.20 -19.00
N GLU A 135 14.35 -2.99 -19.24
CA GLU A 135 14.97 -1.76 -18.74
C GLU A 135 14.60 -1.56 -17.27
N GLU A 136 15.48 -0.93 -16.50
CA GLU A 136 15.17 -0.57 -15.10
C GLU A 136 14.12 0.54 -15.05
N PHE A 137 13.26 0.50 -14.02
CA PHE A 137 12.29 1.56 -13.78
C PHE A 137 12.99 2.85 -13.37
N SER A 138 12.97 3.84 -14.25
CA SER A 138 13.72 5.10 -14.07
C SER A 138 12.86 6.33 -13.83
N MET A 139 11.53 6.16 -13.74
CA MET A 139 10.64 7.27 -13.42
C MET A 139 10.81 7.67 -11.95
N THR A 140 10.72 8.97 -11.71
CA THR A 140 10.75 9.53 -10.35
C THR A 140 9.41 10.20 -10.04
N PRO A 141 8.90 10.09 -8.80
CA PRO A 141 7.74 10.85 -8.42
C PRO A 141 8.04 12.34 -8.51
N GLU A 142 7.01 13.12 -8.85
CA GLU A 142 7.12 14.56 -8.68
C GLU A 142 7.46 14.86 -7.22
N LYS A 143 8.47 15.69 -7.01
CA LYS A 143 8.70 16.26 -5.68
C LYS A 143 7.50 17.16 -5.42
N ILE A 144 6.51 16.65 -4.71
CA ILE A 144 5.48 17.49 -4.13
C ILE A 144 6.28 18.47 -3.28
N ALA A 145 6.30 19.75 -3.70
CA ALA A 145 6.79 20.82 -2.85
C ALA A 145 5.79 20.91 -1.69
N VAL A 146 5.96 20.03 -0.72
CA VAL A 146 5.41 20.25 0.61
C VAL A 146 6.13 21.52 1.03
N GLU A 147 5.43 22.63 1.21
CA GLU A 147 5.92 23.64 2.14
C GLU A 147 6.03 22.90 3.46
N ALA A 148 7.22 22.33 3.67
CA ALA A 148 7.56 21.67 4.89
C ALA A 148 7.64 22.76 5.96
N LYS A 149 6.52 23.04 6.56
CA LYS A 149 6.50 23.42 7.94
C LYS A 149 6.90 22.15 8.65
N ASP A 150 8.22 21.97 8.84
CA ASP A 150 8.73 20.87 9.62
C ASP A 150 8.11 20.97 11.01
N MET A 151 7.09 20.18 11.26
CA MET A 151 6.52 20.08 12.60
C MET A 151 7.23 18.91 13.26
N LEU A 152 8.22 19.27 14.06
CA LEU A 152 8.87 18.33 14.94
C LEU A 152 8.01 18.13 16.19
N VAL A 153 7.50 16.92 16.37
CA VAL A 153 6.87 16.54 17.61
C VAL A 153 7.95 16.12 18.60
N THR A 154 8.13 16.91 19.63
CA THR A 154 9.02 16.59 20.75
C THR A 154 8.20 16.21 21.98
N PHE A 155 8.74 15.35 22.81
CA PHE A 155 8.11 14.91 24.05
C PHE A 155 8.83 15.54 25.23
N GLU A 156 8.10 16.26 26.08
CA GLU A 156 8.67 16.78 27.32
C GLU A 156 8.70 15.70 28.41
N PRO A 157 9.72 15.72 29.28
CA PRO A 157 9.77 14.83 30.42
C PRO A 157 8.61 15.13 31.38
N PHE A 158 8.01 14.07 31.92
CA PHE A 158 6.94 14.21 32.89
C PHE A 158 7.37 14.94 34.15
N LYS A 159 6.52 15.85 34.64
CA LYS A 159 6.48 16.17 36.06
C LYS A 159 5.64 15.10 36.73
N GLU A 160 6.24 14.31 37.61
CA GLU A 160 5.51 13.31 38.39
C GLU A 160 4.60 14.01 39.40
N ASP A 161 3.31 14.05 39.12
CA ASP A 161 2.27 14.34 40.12
C ASP A 161 1.59 13.06 40.64
N GLY A 162 2.10 11.92 40.29
CA GLY A 162 1.75 10.60 40.82
C GLY A 162 0.50 9.96 40.27
N LYS A 163 -0.30 10.55 39.34
CA LYS A 163 -1.58 9.93 38.98
C LYS A 163 -2.00 9.95 37.52
N THR A 164 -1.54 10.85 36.67
CA THR A 164 -1.98 10.87 35.27
C THR A 164 -0.87 11.38 34.39
N LYS A 165 -0.33 10.46 33.57
CA LYS A 165 0.73 10.81 32.63
C LYS A 165 0.09 11.28 31.33
N THR A 166 -0.03 12.57 31.14
CA THR A 166 -0.47 13.17 29.90
C THR A 166 0.76 13.60 29.12
N VAL A 167 0.93 13.09 27.91
CA VAL A 167 1.97 13.55 26.98
C VAL A 167 1.35 14.62 26.12
N THR A 168 1.92 15.82 26.15
CA THR A 168 1.51 16.89 25.25
C THR A 168 2.67 17.21 24.32
N PRO A 169 2.56 16.92 23.02
CA PRO A 169 3.53 17.37 22.03
C PRO A 169 3.56 18.91 21.98
N GLN A 170 4.73 19.49 21.79
CA GLN A 170 4.89 20.97 21.82
C GLN A 170 4.16 21.65 20.67
N ASP A 171 4.06 21.03 19.50
CA ASP A 171 3.67 21.72 18.26
C ASP A 171 2.41 21.17 17.59
N ILE A 172 1.87 20.03 18.01
CA ILE A 172 0.65 19.46 17.44
C ILE A 172 -0.20 18.88 18.57
N GLY A 173 -1.40 19.28 18.73
CA GLY A 173 -2.42 18.78 19.61
C GLY A 173 -2.07 17.67 20.62
N ALA A 174 -2.97 17.26 21.40
CA ALA A 174 -2.74 16.21 22.39
C ALA A 174 -2.58 14.83 21.74
N VAL A 175 -1.57 14.07 22.14
CA VAL A 175 -1.51 12.63 21.84
C VAL A 175 -2.45 11.92 22.81
N SER A 176 -3.48 11.30 22.30
CA SER A 176 -4.42 10.55 23.12
C SER A 176 -4.05 9.07 23.17
N ARG A 177 -4.30 8.45 24.31
CA ARG A 177 -4.19 7.00 24.45
C ARG A 177 -5.32 6.35 23.64
N GLY A 178 -4.99 5.42 22.74
CA GLY A 178 -5.99 4.60 22.06
C GLY A 178 -6.72 3.63 23.02
N SER A 179 -7.66 2.88 22.52
CA SER A 179 -8.60 2.04 23.27
C SER A 179 -8.04 0.86 24.07
N GLY A 180 -6.71 0.67 24.09
CA GLY A 180 -6.06 -0.36 24.91
C GLY A 180 -6.00 0.06 26.39
N HIS A 181 -6.92 -0.39 27.20
CA HIS A 181 -7.10 0.03 28.59
C HIS A 181 -5.92 -0.22 29.54
N GLN A 182 -4.89 -0.97 29.14
CA GLN A 182 -3.78 -1.35 30.01
C GLN A 182 -2.41 -0.93 29.47
N SER A 183 -2.36 -0.08 28.47
CA SER A 183 -1.09 0.41 27.94
C SER A 183 -0.51 1.50 28.85
N VAL A 184 0.74 1.36 29.18
CA VAL A 184 1.51 2.38 29.90
C VAL A 184 2.33 3.16 28.88
N ILE A 185 2.08 4.45 28.81
CA ILE A 185 2.86 5.39 27.97
C ILE A 185 3.78 6.17 28.90
N THR A 186 5.08 6.12 28.62
CA THR A 186 6.09 6.88 29.36
C THR A 186 6.98 7.63 28.41
N VAL A 187 7.36 8.84 28.78
CA VAL A 187 8.46 9.54 28.12
C VAL A 187 9.76 9.03 28.72
N VAL A 188 10.69 8.65 27.88
CA VAL A 188 12.00 8.13 28.28
C VAL A 188 13.10 8.86 27.52
N ASN A 189 14.25 9.00 28.15
CA ASN A 189 15.45 9.58 27.56
C ASN A 189 16.61 8.58 27.43
N GLU A 190 16.44 7.38 27.96
CA GLU A 190 17.47 6.34 27.90
C GLU A 190 17.61 5.76 26.47
N GLU A 191 16.53 5.83 25.69
CA GLU A 191 16.49 5.33 24.32
C GLU A 191 15.79 6.35 23.43
N ASN A 192 16.46 6.87 22.43
CA ASN A 192 15.92 7.74 21.39
C ASN A 192 16.66 7.50 20.07
N HIS A 193 16.13 8.02 18.96
CA HIS A 193 16.73 7.83 17.62
C HIS A 193 17.69 8.97 17.22
N THR A 194 17.76 10.03 18.03
CA THR A 194 18.59 11.21 17.77
C THR A 194 19.63 11.36 18.86
N GLU A 195 20.79 11.88 18.49
CA GLU A 195 21.86 12.25 19.42
C GLU A 195 21.67 13.67 19.99
N ASP A 196 20.70 14.44 19.49
CA ASP A 196 20.41 15.78 19.96
C ASP A 196 19.73 15.75 21.33
N ALA A 197 20.42 16.24 22.35
CA ALA A 197 19.91 16.28 23.72
C ALA A 197 18.66 17.16 23.89
N ALA A 198 18.41 18.11 22.98
CA ALA A 198 17.23 18.97 23.02
C ALA A 198 15.94 18.24 22.59
N ILE A 199 16.08 17.17 21.81
CA ILE A 199 14.99 16.33 21.33
C ILE A 199 15.18 14.87 21.69
N GLY A 200 16.02 14.58 22.65
CA GLY A 200 16.48 13.24 23.04
C GLY A 200 15.49 12.41 23.85
N PHE A 201 14.18 12.63 23.69
CA PHE A 201 13.15 11.87 24.37
C PHE A 201 12.36 11.03 23.37
N SER A 202 11.90 9.86 23.84
CA SER A 202 10.99 9.03 23.08
C SER A 202 9.78 8.62 23.90
N LEU A 203 8.71 8.21 23.22
CA LEU A 203 7.57 7.56 23.86
C LEU A 203 7.78 6.05 23.90
N ARG A 204 7.79 5.49 25.11
CA ARG A 204 7.75 4.06 25.31
C ARG A 204 6.32 3.63 25.58
N VAL A 205 5.77 2.80 24.70
CA VAL A 205 4.45 2.21 24.89
C VAL A 205 4.64 0.75 25.31
N ARG A 206 4.25 0.44 26.53
CA ARG A 206 4.22 -0.94 27.03
C ARG A 206 2.80 -1.48 26.94
N ARG A 207 2.68 -2.63 26.32
CA ARG A 207 1.45 -3.36 26.14
C ARG A 207 1.40 -4.52 27.14
N ASN A 208 0.28 -4.74 27.79
CA ASN A 208 0.08 -5.91 28.64
C ASN A 208 -0.58 -7.06 27.86
N GLU A 209 -1.79 -6.89 27.37
CA GLU A 209 -2.52 -8.00 26.71
C GLU A 209 -3.15 -7.61 25.37
N ASN A 210 -3.50 -6.35 25.14
CA ASN A 210 -4.19 -5.88 23.96
C ASN A 210 -3.36 -4.89 23.14
N ASP A 211 -3.85 -4.52 21.96
CA ASP A 211 -3.21 -3.54 21.11
C ASP A 211 -3.17 -2.17 21.81
N ALA A 212 -2.02 -1.53 21.71
CA ALA A 212 -1.83 -0.17 22.20
C ALA A 212 -1.70 0.77 21.01
N SER A 213 -2.39 1.88 21.03
CA SER A 213 -2.29 2.91 20.01
C SER A 213 -2.13 4.29 20.63
N MET A 214 -1.49 5.16 19.90
CA MET A 214 -1.49 6.61 20.11
C MET A 214 -2.19 7.25 18.93
N LYS A 215 -2.90 8.32 19.17
CA LYS A 215 -3.57 9.10 18.15
C LYS A 215 -3.16 10.55 18.25
N MET A 216 -2.92 11.18 17.11
CA MET A 216 -2.69 12.61 16.98
C MET A 216 -3.83 13.22 16.18
N ASP A 217 -4.33 14.37 16.63
CA ASP A 217 -5.29 15.14 15.86
C ASP A 217 -4.57 15.85 14.71
N VAL A 218 -4.97 15.52 13.50
CA VAL A 218 -4.47 16.15 12.27
C VAL A 218 -5.58 16.89 11.51
N SER A 219 -6.69 17.18 12.18
CA SER A 219 -7.86 17.86 11.60
C SER A 219 -7.55 19.24 11.01
N SER A 220 -6.54 19.93 11.52
CA SER A 220 -6.07 21.22 10.96
C SER A 220 -5.45 21.10 9.57
N TYR A 221 -5.24 19.88 9.09
CA TYR A 221 -4.68 19.56 7.75
C TYR A 221 -5.73 19.02 6.78
N ILE A 222 -7.01 19.02 7.12
CA ILE A 222 -8.08 18.59 6.20
C ILE A 222 -7.93 19.30 4.85
N GLY A 223 -8.00 18.52 3.76
CA GLY A 223 -7.79 18.97 2.41
C GLY A 223 -6.32 19.17 2.01
N LYS A 224 -5.37 18.77 2.86
CA LYS A 224 -3.94 18.83 2.56
C LYS A 224 -3.35 17.44 2.47
N THR A 225 -2.36 17.31 1.61
CA THR A 225 -1.48 16.14 1.58
C THR A 225 -0.33 16.38 2.54
N ILE A 226 -0.13 15.47 3.49
CA ILE A 226 0.95 15.54 4.46
C ILE A 226 1.86 14.32 4.38
N LYS A 227 3.13 14.52 4.72
CA LYS A 227 4.05 13.42 4.98
C LYS A 227 4.09 13.18 6.49
N ILE A 228 3.78 11.95 6.90
CA ILE A 228 3.93 11.52 8.28
C ILE A 228 5.19 10.67 8.36
N THR A 229 6.07 11.02 9.29
CA THR A 229 7.29 10.27 9.56
C THR A 229 7.35 9.94 11.04
N ALA A 230 7.63 8.68 11.36
CA ALA A 230 7.84 8.24 12.72
C ALA A 230 9.10 7.38 12.79
N PHE A 231 9.95 7.63 13.78
CA PHE A 231 11.04 6.73 14.12
C PHE A 231 10.56 5.76 15.18
N VAL A 232 10.62 4.50 14.89
CA VAL A 232 10.02 3.44 15.72
C VAL A 232 11.01 2.30 15.96
N LYS A 233 10.87 1.69 17.14
CA LYS A 233 11.62 0.50 17.54
C LYS A 233 10.67 -0.45 18.24
N THR A 234 10.66 -1.71 17.86
CA THR A 234 9.79 -2.73 18.45
C THR A 234 10.57 -3.99 18.78
N GLN A 235 10.11 -4.75 19.78
CA GLN A 235 10.59 -6.08 20.07
C GLN A 235 9.49 -7.09 19.75
N ASP A 236 9.70 -7.90 18.72
CA ASP A 236 8.82 -9.03 18.33
C ASP A 236 7.33 -8.67 18.11
N LYS A 237 7.04 -7.41 17.81
CA LYS A 237 5.67 -6.93 17.60
C LYS A 237 5.53 -6.19 16.29
N LYS A 238 4.32 -6.23 15.77
CA LYS A 238 3.93 -5.38 14.64
C LYS A 238 3.72 -3.95 15.11
N ILE A 239 4.15 -3.01 14.28
CA ILE A 239 3.75 -1.62 14.38
C ILE A 239 2.91 -1.27 13.17
N ARG A 240 1.91 -0.45 13.37
CA ARG A 240 1.02 0.07 12.33
C ARG A 240 0.95 1.57 12.43
N MET A 241 1.00 2.23 11.31
CA MET A 241 0.73 3.66 11.18
C MET A 241 -0.44 3.83 10.21
N GLY A 242 -1.42 4.63 10.56
CA GLY A 242 -2.62 4.79 9.76
C GLY A 242 -3.36 6.09 10.09
N LEU A 243 -4.41 6.34 9.35
CA LEU A 243 -5.38 7.40 9.63
C LEU A 243 -6.64 6.79 10.23
N ASP A 244 -7.29 7.54 11.11
CA ASP A 244 -8.52 7.17 11.78
C ASP A 244 -9.46 8.37 11.85
N GLY A 245 -10.73 8.13 12.04
CA GLY A 245 -11.79 9.14 12.11
C GLY A 245 -13.15 8.47 12.01
N ALA A 246 -14.00 8.89 11.10
CA ALA A 246 -15.23 8.19 10.75
C ALA A 246 -14.95 6.86 10.04
N GLU A 247 -13.82 6.78 9.33
CA GLU A 247 -13.24 5.59 8.73
C GLU A 247 -11.84 5.34 9.28
N SER A 248 -11.25 4.20 8.98
CA SER A 248 -9.87 3.87 9.35
C SER A 248 -9.11 3.40 8.13
N LYS A 249 -7.92 3.94 7.92
CA LYS A 249 -7.03 3.59 6.80
C LYS A 249 -5.65 3.21 7.32
N LEU A 250 -5.26 1.96 7.11
CA LEU A 250 -3.89 1.49 7.34
C LEU A 250 -2.99 2.01 6.23
N LEU A 251 -1.87 2.66 6.60
CA LEU A 251 -0.91 3.21 5.66
C LEU A 251 0.40 2.39 5.63
N VAL A 252 0.89 1.99 6.80
CA VAL A 252 2.14 1.22 6.94
C VAL A 252 1.95 0.15 8.00
N GLU A 253 2.43 -1.06 7.73
CA GLU A 253 2.57 -2.14 8.72
C GLU A 253 3.96 -2.77 8.61
N GLU A 254 4.70 -2.79 9.71
CA GLU A 254 6.00 -3.43 9.80
C GLU A 254 6.08 -4.40 10.99
N LYS A 255 6.99 -5.36 10.89
CA LYS A 255 7.17 -6.41 11.90
C LYS A 255 8.60 -6.42 12.44
N SER A 256 8.75 -6.55 13.75
CA SER A 256 10.02 -6.85 14.41
C SER A 256 11.17 -5.92 14.04
N LEU A 257 11.00 -4.62 14.28
CA LEU A 257 12.04 -3.63 14.06
C LEU A 257 12.99 -3.64 15.27
N GLY A 258 14.10 -4.38 15.19
CA GLY A 258 15.08 -4.53 16.28
C GLY A 258 15.80 -3.22 16.64
N ASP A 259 15.96 -2.32 15.67
CA ASP A 259 16.57 -1.01 15.82
C ASP A 259 15.63 0.12 15.41
N TRP A 260 16.02 1.35 15.72
CA TRP A 260 15.28 2.53 15.28
C TRP A 260 15.14 2.57 13.76
N THR A 261 13.92 2.51 13.30
CA THR A 261 13.57 2.49 11.87
C THR A 261 12.65 3.65 11.54
N GLU A 262 12.97 4.38 10.49
CA GLU A 262 12.07 5.39 9.95
C GLU A 262 10.92 4.74 9.20
N LEU A 263 9.70 5.00 9.65
CA LEU A 263 8.48 4.73 8.89
C LEU A 263 7.97 6.05 8.35
N SER A 264 7.71 6.12 7.06
CA SER A 264 7.26 7.34 6.41
C SER A 264 6.20 7.04 5.37
N THR A 265 5.20 7.88 5.32
CA THR A 265 4.13 7.78 4.32
C THR A 265 3.60 9.16 3.98
N VAL A 266 3.01 9.28 2.79
CA VAL A 266 2.32 10.48 2.33
C VAL A 266 0.84 10.16 2.21
N CYS A 267 -0.01 11.00 2.78
CA CYS A 267 -1.45 10.79 2.78
C CYS A 267 -2.21 12.12 2.70
N GLU A 268 -3.39 12.06 2.13
CA GLU A 268 -4.35 13.15 2.16
C GLU A 268 -5.21 13.05 3.43
N ILE A 269 -5.43 14.17 4.10
CA ILE A 269 -6.31 14.24 5.25
C ILE A 269 -7.68 14.69 4.79
N SER A 270 -8.69 13.88 5.08
CA SER A 270 -10.09 14.15 4.75
C SER A 270 -10.94 14.40 6.00
N GLU A 271 -12.20 14.75 5.81
CA GLU A 271 -13.12 14.89 6.93
C GLU A 271 -13.40 13.55 7.63
N GLU A 272 -13.31 12.44 6.91
CA GLU A 272 -13.50 11.09 7.44
C GLU A 272 -12.21 10.51 8.07
N LEU A 273 -11.03 11.01 7.65
CA LEU A 273 -9.72 10.50 8.07
C LEU A 273 -8.87 11.67 8.60
N ASN A 274 -9.05 12.04 9.85
CA ASN A 274 -8.52 13.28 10.45
C ASN A 274 -7.71 13.06 11.74
N SER A 275 -7.34 11.85 12.04
CA SER A 275 -6.51 11.46 13.18
C SER A 275 -5.45 10.45 12.73
N ALA A 276 -4.20 10.63 13.14
CA ALA A 276 -3.09 9.75 12.79
C ALA A 276 -2.49 9.03 14.01
#